data_60e8277330e351a10fa5732db047a3e1
#
_entry.id   60e8277330e351a10fa5732db047a3e1
#
_cell.length_a   1.000
_cell.length_b   1.000
_cell.length_c   1.000
_cell.angle_alpha   90.00
_cell.angle_beta   90.00
_cell.angle_gamma   90.00
#
_symmetry.space_group_name_H-M   'P 1'
#
loop_
_entity.id
_entity.type
_entity.pdbx_description
1 polymer ?
#
loop_
_entity_poly.entity_id
_entity_poly.type
_entity_poly.pdbx_seq_one_letter_code
_entity_poly.pdbx_strand_id
1 'polypeptide(L)'
;MKNKILILLLICFISCKMDNRKSPNEEKETRKSINTVFFDEKGDTIQSQTSRLKNNYKLIIFPTLDKNKEVIKFRLINGKKDNTYLLVETFTANHRPYYEGVDFQNYFTLHSNGGGTNKSYFWLYDKQTGNEVLTGIRGDFDLKNELILYTDEDNEYKKFIYDVNTKVKTLVDIPKSFADKEECTRNDYFEKSSYIKRVTDKYYFIAFKDCPSKIEFRVKRAK
;
A
#
# COMPACT_ATOMS: atom_id res chain seq x y z
N MET A 1 -71.08 -5.65 -32.58
CA MET A 1 -71.95 -4.95 -31.63
C MET A 1 -71.01 -4.31 -30.57
N LYS A 2 -71.11 -3.02 -30.41
CA LYS A 2 -70.20 -2.14 -29.68
C LYS A 2 -70.62 -2.08 -28.22
N ASN A 3 -69.71 -2.25 -27.26
CA ASN A 3 -69.93 -1.76 -25.93
C ASN A 3 -68.73 -0.94 -25.48
N LYS A 4 -68.98 0.32 -25.43
CA LYS A 4 -68.09 1.35 -24.84
C LYS A 4 -68.30 1.36 -23.35
N ILE A 5 -67.32 1.01 -22.56
CA ILE A 5 -67.33 1.22 -21.11
C ILE A 5 -66.60 2.53 -20.85
N LEU A 6 -67.41 3.47 -20.37
CA LEU A 6 -66.98 4.79 -19.95
C LEU A 6 -66.45 4.69 -18.50
N ILE A 7 -65.15 4.76 -18.29
CA ILE A 7 -64.58 4.83 -16.94
C ILE A 7 -64.50 6.26 -16.52
N LEU A 8 -65.32 6.63 -15.53
CA LEU A 8 -65.37 7.92 -14.89
C LEU A 8 -64.20 8.04 -13.92
N LEU A 9 -63.24 8.87 -14.25
CA LEU A 9 -62.10 9.21 -13.35
C LEU A 9 -62.57 10.20 -12.28
N LEU A 10 -62.77 9.70 -11.06
CA LEU A 10 -63.05 10.50 -9.89
C LEU A 10 -61.74 11.04 -9.32
N ILE A 11 -61.43 12.30 -9.59
CA ILE A 11 -60.24 12.95 -9.01
C ILE A 11 -60.66 13.48 -7.63
N CYS A 12 -60.25 12.75 -6.59
CA CYS A 12 -60.34 13.24 -5.22
C CYS A 12 -59.19 14.19 -4.95
N PHE A 13 -59.49 15.48 -4.94
CA PHE A 13 -58.55 16.50 -4.39
C PHE A 13 -58.55 16.35 -2.86
N ILE A 14 -57.52 15.66 -2.34
CA ILE A 14 -57.22 15.70 -0.90
C ILE A 14 -56.33 16.91 -0.69
N SER A 15 -56.93 18.01 -0.22
CA SER A 15 -56.26 19.18 0.29
C SER A 15 -55.62 18.83 1.63
N CYS A 16 -54.34 18.43 1.60
CA CYS A 16 -53.53 18.35 2.81
C CYS A 16 -53.13 19.78 3.23
N LYS A 17 -53.68 20.24 4.32
CA LYS A 17 -53.15 21.40 5.05
C LYS A 17 -51.71 21.14 5.40
N MET A 18 -50.78 21.98 4.88
CA MET A 18 -49.40 22.03 5.35
C MET A 18 -49.42 22.60 6.78
N ASP A 19 -49.39 21.72 7.78
CA ASP A 19 -48.96 22.09 9.11
C ASP A 19 -47.46 22.44 9.04
N ASN A 20 -47.19 23.74 9.25
CA ASN A 20 -45.83 24.24 9.50
C ASN A 20 -45.33 23.70 10.85
N ARG A 21 -44.98 22.41 10.90
CA ARG A 21 -44.11 21.90 11.95
C ARG A 21 -42.71 22.39 11.64
N LYS A 22 -42.26 23.35 12.41
CA LYS A 22 -40.86 23.73 12.52
C LYS A 22 -40.08 22.43 12.71
N SER A 23 -39.26 22.11 11.71
CA SER A 23 -38.23 21.06 11.80
C SER A 23 -37.40 21.34 13.06
N PRO A 24 -37.16 20.34 13.92
CA PRO A 24 -36.23 20.55 15.01
C PRO A 24 -34.89 20.95 14.41
N ASN A 25 -34.33 22.02 14.96
CA ASN A 25 -32.97 22.47 14.66
C ASN A 25 -32.09 21.27 14.48
N GLU A 26 -31.61 21.03 13.24
CA GLU A 26 -30.36 20.38 13.06
C GLU A 26 -29.33 21.24 13.78
N GLU A 27 -29.06 20.90 15.03
CA GLU A 27 -27.84 21.29 15.69
C GLU A 27 -26.71 20.77 14.76
N LYS A 28 -26.20 21.69 13.94
CA LYS A 28 -24.87 21.55 13.36
C LYS A 28 -23.96 21.36 14.57
N GLU A 29 -23.74 20.11 14.96
CA GLU A 29 -22.59 19.76 15.75
C GLU A 29 -21.39 20.32 15.02
N THR A 30 -21.00 21.50 15.42
CA THR A 30 -19.68 22.05 15.13
C THR A 30 -18.73 21.12 15.88
N ARG A 31 -18.35 19.99 15.21
CA ARG A 31 -17.30 19.13 15.71
C ARG A 31 -16.08 20.03 15.83
N LYS A 32 -15.87 20.54 17.04
CA LYS A 32 -14.56 21.05 17.44
C LYS A 32 -13.61 19.92 17.12
N SER A 33 -12.76 20.09 16.12
CA SER A 33 -11.66 19.19 15.88
C SER A 33 -10.80 19.27 17.14
N ILE A 34 -10.98 18.33 18.03
CA ILE A 34 -10.03 18.11 19.12
C ILE A 34 -8.76 17.73 18.36
N ASN A 35 -7.77 18.61 18.35
CA ASN A 35 -6.44 18.30 17.83
C ASN A 35 -5.83 17.26 18.78
N THR A 36 -6.21 16.00 18.59
CA THR A 36 -5.63 14.90 19.34
C THR A 36 -4.19 14.74 18.86
N VAL A 37 -3.25 14.95 19.77
CA VAL A 37 -1.82 14.70 19.53
C VAL A 37 -1.57 13.24 19.85
N PHE A 38 -0.98 12.53 18.89
CA PHE A 38 -0.61 11.12 19.03
C PHE A 38 0.89 11.03 19.33
N PHE A 39 1.27 10.13 20.20
CA PHE A 39 2.66 9.91 20.59
C PHE A 39 3.05 8.46 20.29
N ASP A 40 4.29 8.25 19.94
CA ASP A 40 4.87 6.91 19.86
C ASP A 40 5.34 6.42 21.24
N GLU A 41 5.86 5.19 21.30
CA GLU A 41 6.34 4.56 22.55
C GLU A 41 7.49 5.33 23.24
N LYS A 42 8.17 6.21 22.51
CA LYS A 42 9.24 7.07 23.04
C LYS A 42 8.74 8.42 23.51
N GLY A 43 7.45 8.70 23.32
CA GLY A 43 6.83 9.99 23.60
C GLY A 43 7.03 11.03 22.51
N ASP A 44 7.53 10.64 21.32
CA ASP A 44 7.65 11.54 20.19
C ASP A 44 6.32 11.69 19.46
N THR A 45 6.00 12.90 19.04
CA THR A 45 4.75 13.20 18.30
C THR A 45 4.70 12.52 16.96
N ILE A 46 3.63 11.78 16.70
CA ILE A 46 3.37 11.17 15.39
C ILE A 46 2.72 12.20 14.47
N GLN A 47 3.47 12.64 13.47
CA GLN A 47 2.98 13.60 12.47
C GLN A 47 2.41 12.90 11.24
N SER A 48 1.46 13.57 10.56
CA SER A 48 0.97 13.13 9.26
C SER A 48 2.02 13.32 8.18
N GLN A 49 2.19 12.31 7.33
CA GLN A 49 3.05 12.39 6.14
C GLN A 49 2.19 12.62 4.90
N THR A 50 2.54 13.60 4.07
CA THR A 50 1.85 13.85 2.79
C THR A 50 2.84 13.73 1.64
N SER A 51 2.46 12.97 0.60
CA SER A 51 3.28 12.74 -0.59
C SER A 51 2.45 12.81 -1.86
N ARG A 52 3.08 13.24 -2.96
CA ARG A 52 2.50 13.16 -4.30
C ARG A 52 2.99 11.88 -4.97
N LEU A 53 2.06 11.14 -5.56
CA LEU A 53 2.35 9.94 -6.33
C LEU A 53 2.10 10.20 -7.82
N LYS A 54 2.61 9.31 -8.68
CA LYS A 54 2.31 9.29 -10.13
C LYS A 54 0.79 9.23 -10.36
N ASN A 55 0.36 9.59 -11.54
CA ASN A 55 -1.05 9.63 -11.97
C ASN A 55 -1.92 10.57 -11.11
N ASN A 56 -1.32 11.66 -10.61
CA ASN A 56 -2.01 12.70 -9.81
C ASN A 56 -2.63 12.20 -8.51
N TYR A 57 -2.15 11.08 -7.97
CA TYR A 57 -2.55 10.66 -6.64
C TYR A 57 -1.83 11.48 -5.56
N LYS A 58 -2.55 11.77 -4.48
CA LYS A 58 -2.00 12.30 -3.23
C LYS A 58 -2.18 11.25 -2.14
N LEU A 59 -1.10 10.87 -1.50
CA LEU A 59 -1.06 9.97 -0.35
C LEU A 59 -0.93 10.80 0.92
N ILE A 60 -1.77 10.51 1.92
CA ILE A 60 -1.66 11.09 3.26
C ILE A 60 -1.68 9.93 4.24
N ILE A 61 -0.64 9.79 5.05
CA ILE A 61 -0.55 8.81 6.14
C ILE A 61 -0.73 9.59 7.43
N PHE A 62 -1.65 9.20 8.30
CA PHE A 62 -1.98 9.97 9.49
C PHE A 62 -2.48 9.08 10.64
N PRO A 63 -2.15 9.44 11.90
CA PRO A 63 -2.72 8.83 13.07
C PRO A 63 -4.14 9.36 13.30
N THR A 64 -5.02 8.53 13.83
CA THR A 64 -6.39 8.90 14.18
C THR A 64 -6.97 7.95 15.22
N LEU A 65 -8.15 8.28 15.76
CA LEU A 65 -8.95 7.36 16.55
C LEU A 65 -9.96 6.64 15.66
N ASP A 66 -10.05 5.33 15.82
CA ASP A 66 -11.10 4.51 15.25
C ASP A 66 -11.74 3.68 16.37
N LYS A 67 -13.04 3.94 16.65
CA LYS A 67 -13.76 3.30 17.77
C LYS A 67 -12.99 3.38 19.11
N ASN A 68 -12.42 4.55 19.42
CA ASN A 68 -11.59 4.83 20.59
C ASN A 68 -10.24 4.08 20.64
N LYS A 69 -9.82 3.45 19.55
CA LYS A 69 -8.48 2.90 19.39
C LYS A 69 -7.61 3.83 18.56
N GLU A 70 -6.37 3.99 18.96
CA GLU A 70 -5.39 4.69 18.15
C GLU A 70 -4.99 3.82 16.96
N VAL A 71 -5.09 4.38 15.75
CA VAL A 71 -4.77 3.68 14.51
C VAL A 71 -4.03 4.60 13.54
N ILE A 72 -3.25 4.01 12.63
CA ILE A 72 -2.72 4.74 11.47
C ILE A 72 -3.56 4.37 10.26
N LYS A 73 -4.00 5.39 9.54
CA LYS A 73 -4.71 5.26 8.27
C LYS A 73 -3.89 5.92 7.16
N PHE A 74 -4.12 5.48 5.94
CA PHE A 74 -3.71 6.25 4.77
C PHE A 74 -4.92 6.65 3.94
N ARG A 75 -4.79 7.79 3.26
CA ARG A 75 -5.82 8.37 2.40
C ARG A 75 -5.24 8.58 1.02
N LEU A 76 -5.95 8.10 0.00
CA LEU A 76 -5.62 8.29 -1.40
C LEU A 76 -6.63 9.23 -2.04
N ILE A 77 -6.13 10.32 -2.61
CA ILE A 77 -6.94 11.34 -3.27
C ILE A 77 -6.50 11.41 -4.74
N ASN A 78 -7.47 11.31 -5.65
CA ASN A 78 -7.26 11.51 -7.08
C ASN A 78 -8.51 12.16 -7.70
N GLY A 79 -8.45 13.45 -7.98
CA GLY A 79 -9.59 14.23 -8.42
C GLY A 79 -10.73 14.21 -7.42
N LYS A 80 -11.88 13.63 -7.81
CA LYS A 80 -13.05 13.49 -6.93
C LYS A 80 -13.02 12.23 -6.06
N LYS A 81 -12.12 11.29 -6.34
CA LYS A 81 -11.97 10.08 -5.52
C LYS A 81 -11.15 10.43 -4.28
N ASP A 82 -11.66 10.06 -3.13
CA ASP A 82 -11.10 10.36 -1.83
C ASP A 82 -11.44 9.23 -0.86
N ASN A 83 -10.52 8.28 -0.74
CA ASN A 83 -10.71 7.05 0.03
C ASN A 83 -9.69 6.94 1.16
N THR A 84 -10.15 6.48 2.30
CA THR A 84 -9.31 6.26 3.49
C THR A 84 -9.30 4.77 3.84
N TYR A 85 -8.13 4.26 4.17
CA TYR A 85 -7.88 2.84 4.46
C TYR A 85 -7.18 2.70 5.81
N LEU A 86 -7.50 1.64 6.54
CA LEU A 86 -6.76 1.26 7.74
C LEU A 86 -5.39 0.72 7.34
N LEU A 87 -4.35 1.15 8.03
CA LEU A 87 -2.99 0.68 7.78
C LEU A 87 -2.51 -0.22 8.93
N VAL A 88 -2.56 0.27 10.17
CA VAL A 88 -2.21 -0.51 11.38
C VAL A 88 -3.11 -0.14 12.54
N GLU A 89 -3.38 -1.10 13.43
CA GLU A 89 -4.24 -0.94 14.60
C GLU A 89 -3.48 -0.56 15.89
N THR A 90 -2.15 -0.51 15.84
CA THR A 90 -1.32 -0.19 17.01
C THR A 90 -0.13 0.67 16.60
N PHE A 91 0.26 1.59 17.50
CA PHE A 91 1.48 2.38 17.32
C PHE A 91 2.64 1.74 18.07
N THR A 92 3.50 1.07 17.33
CA THR A 92 4.83 0.78 17.85
C THR A 92 5.84 1.58 17.06
N ALA A 93 6.73 2.30 17.70
CA ALA A 93 7.71 3.18 17.05
C ALA A 93 8.54 2.43 16.01
N ASN A 94 8.78 1.14 16.25
CA ASN A 94 9.62 0.30 15.42
C ASN A 94 8.88 -0.33 14.22
N HIS A 95 7.54 -0.24 14.17
CA HIS A 95 6.72 -0.87 13.13
C HIS A 95 5.80 0.13 12.41
N ARG A 96 6.02 1.43 12.62
CA ARG A 96 5.21 2.46 11.98
C ARG A 96 5.46 2.47 10.46
N PRO A 97 4.44 2.20 9.64
CA PRO A 97 4.59 2.30 8.19
C PRO A 97 4.80 3.75 7.75
N TYR A 98 5.68 3.95 6.79
CA TYR A 98 5.99 5.24 6.19
C TYR A 98 6.20 5.11 4.68
N TYR A 99 6.09 6.22 3.97
CA TYR A 99 6.35 6.27 2.53
C TYR A 99 7.78 6.74 2.28
N GLU A 100 8.54 6.00 1.46
CA GLU A 100 9.97 6.21 1.17
C GLU A 100 10.25 6.57 -0.29
N GLY A 101 9.21 6.90 -1.07
CA GLY A 101 9.37 7.35 -2.46
C GLY A 101 9.26 6.24 -3.51
N VAL A 102 8.95 5.01 -3.14
CA VAL A 102 8.75 3.93 -4.12
C VAL A 102 7.35 4.03 -4.71
N ASP A 103 7.30 4.47 -5.96
CA ASP A 103 6.08 4.84 -6.68
C ASP A 103 6.10 4.30 -8.12
N PHE A 104 5.37 3.23 -8.36
CA PHE A 104 5.12 2.63 -9.67
C PHE A 104 3.95 3.34 -10.37
N GLN A 105 3.64 2.97 -11.62
CA GLN A 105 2.56 3.61 -12.36
C GLN A 105 1.20 3.46 -11.62
N ASN A 106 0.83 2.23 -11.27
CA ASN A 106 -0.47 1.94 -10.67
C ASN A 106 -0.38 1.53 -9.19
N TYR A 107 0.83 1.43 -8.63
CA TYR A 107 1.07 0.94 -7.28
C TYR A 107 2.04 1.86 -6.54
N PHE A 108 2.07 1.75 -5.22
CA PHE A 108 3.07 2.38 -4.36
C PHE A 108 3.40 1.47 -3.19
N THR A 109 4.54 1.68 -2.55
CA THR A 109 4.90 0.91 -1.37
C THR A 109 4.91 1.76 -0.12
N LEU A 110 4.49 1.15 0.98
CA LEU A 110 4.79 1.61 2.33
C LEU A 110 5.85 0.70 2.93
N HIS A 111 6.62 1.23 3.85
CA HIS A 111 7.77 0.58 4.45
C HIS A 111 7.68 0.62 5.97
N SER A 112 8.31 -0.35 6.64
CA SER A 112 8.53 -0.30 8.07
C SER A 112 9.87 -0.95 8.38
N ASN A 113 10.53 -0.43 9.39
CA ASN A 113 11.74 -1.04 9.92
C ASN A 113 11.35 -2.11 10.94
N GLY A 114 11.88 -3.31 10.81
CA GLY A 114 11.56 -4.47 11.65
C GLY A 114 12.18 -4.45 13.04
N GLY A 115 12.40 -3.27 13.63
CA GLY A 115 12.95 -3.15 14.98
C GLY A 115 14.32 -3.84 15.12
N GLY A 116 14.47 -4.66 16.16
CA GLY A 116 15.72 -5.35 16.47
C GLY A 116 16.17 -6.42 15.47
N THR A 117 15.35 -6.74 14.46
CA THR A 117 15.68 -7.77 13.45
C THR A 117 16.54 -7.25 12.31
N ASN A 118 16.76 -5.95 12.22
CA ASN A 118 17.49 -5.32 11.11
C ASN A 118 16.88 -5.58 9.71
N LYS A 119 15.63 -6.03 9.65
CA LYS A 119 14.87 -6.26 8.41
C LYS A 119 14.04 -5.04 8.07
N SER A 120 13.92 -4.74 6.79
CA SER A 120 13.01 -3.71 6.28
C SER A 120 11.86 -4.37 5.57
N TYR A 121 10.64 -4.14 6.03
CA TYR A 121 9.44 -4.69 5.41
C TYR A 121 8.83 -3.69 4.45
N PHE A 122 8.10 -4.20 3.46
CA PHE A 122 7.30 -3.37 2.57
C PHE A 122 5.91 -3.98 2.35
N TRP A 123 4.97 -3.10 2.00
CA TRP A 123 3.63 -3.44 1.52
C TRP A 123 3.39 -2.70 0.22
N LEU A 124 3.01 -3.43 -0.82
CA LEU A 124 2.63 -2.89 -2.12
C LEU A 124 1.13 -2.68 -2.18
N TYR A 125 0.69 -1.46 -2.41
CA TYR A 125 -0.72 -1.08 -2.50
C TYR A 125 -1.11 -0.69 -3.92
N ASP A 126 -2.28 -1.13 -4.35
CA ASP A 126 -2.92 -0.66 -5.58
C ASP A 126 -3.51 0.74 -5.35
N LYS A 127 -3.18 1.71 -6.20
CA LYS A 127 -3.64 3.10 -6.07
C LYS A 127 -5.12 3.28 -6.32
N GLN A 128 -5.73 2.42 -7.13
CA GLN A 128 -7.14 2.53 -7.49
C GLN A 128 -8.05 2.01 -6.38
N THR A 129 -7.65 0.90 -5.75
CA THR A 129 -8.46 0.19 -4.77
C THR A 129 -8.01 0.40 -3.33
N GLY A 130 -6.75 0.78 -3.11
CA GLY A 130 -6.12 0.86 -1.79
C GLY A 130 -5.83 -0.50 -1.17
N ASN A 131 -6.04 -1.58 -1.91
CA ASN A 131 -5.79 -2.93 -1.40
C ASN A 131 -4.29 -3.26 -1.41
N GLU A 132 -3.87 -3.98 -0.40
CA GLU A 132 -2.56 -4.61 -0.39
C GLU A 132 -2.50 -5.72 -1.44
N VAL A 133 -1.40 -5.77 -2.19
CA VAL A 133 -1.17 -6.72 -3.29
C VAL A 133 -0.03 -7.66 -2.97
N LEU A 134 0.99 -7.16 -2.27
CA LEU A 134 2.20 -7.91 -1.94
C LEU A 134 2.82 -7.35 -0.67
N THR A 135 3.38 -8.23 0.14
CA THR A 135 4.22 -7.88 1.28
C THR A 135 5.47 -8.76 1.31
N GLY A 136 6.50 -8.32 2.02
CA GLY A 136 7.70 -9.09 2.23
C GLY A 136 8.86 -8.28 2.80
N ILE A 137 10.02 -8.92 2.92
CA ILE A 137 11.27 -8.26 3.29
C ILE A 137 11.88 -7.63 2.04
N ARG A 138 12.17 -6.35 2.13
CA ARG A 138 12.69 -5.56 1.04
C ARG A 138 14.09 -6.02 0.61
N GLY A 139 14.28 -6.23 -0.69
CA GLY A 139 15.58 -6.29 -1.35
C GLY A 139 15.81 -5.02 -2.18
N ASP A 140 15.27 -4.95 -3.40
CA ASP A 140 15.47 -3.83 -4.31
C ASP A 140 14.19 -3.47 -5.08
N PHE A 141 14.08 -2.21 -5.51
CA PHE A 141 12.97 -1.71 -6.33
C PHE A 141 13.52 -1.10 -7.62
N ASP A 142 13.30 -1.78 -8.74
CA ASP A 142 13.56 -1.24 -10.08
C ASP A 142 12.34 -0.45 -10.58
N LEU A 143 12.32 0.85 -10.30
CA LEU A 143 11.22 1.73 -10.70
C LEU A 143 11.09 1.90 -12.22
N LYS A 144 12.18 1.67 -12.97
CA LYS A 144 12.17 1.79 -14.42
C LYS A 144 11.44 0.63 -15.09
N ASN A 145 11.69 -0.59 -14.61
CA ASN A 145 11.08 -1.80 -15.14
C ASN A 145 9.88 -2.28 -14.31
N GLU A 146 9.51 -1.55 -13.26
CA GLU A 146 8.44 -1.87 -12.32
C GLU A 146 8.58 -3.28 -11.72
N LEU A 147 9.75 -3.54 -11.11
CA LEU A 147 10.08 -4.81 -10.50
C LEU A 147 10.41 -4.64 -9.02
N ILE A 148 10.10 -5.69 -8.24
CA ILE A 148 10.42 -5.79 -6.82
C ILE A 148 11.22 -7.06 -6.58
N LEU A 149 12.45 -6.91 -6.07
CA LEU A 149 13.25 -8.02 -5.55
C LEU A 149 13.00 -8.10 -4.04
N TYR A 150 12.55 -9.25 -3.53
CA TYR A 150 12.17 -9.39 -2.13
C TYR A 150 12.32 -10.83 -1.62
N THR A 151 12.27 -10.96 -0.29
CA THR A 151 12.18 -12.25 0.41
C THR A 151 10.76 -12.41 0.95
N ASP A 152 10.17 -13.57 0.66
CA ASP A 152 8.83 -13.96 1.10
C ASP A 152 8.95 -14.80 2.38
N GLU A 153 8.59 -14.22 3.54
CA GLU A 153 8.70 -14.93 4.84
C GLU A 153 7.72 -16.09 4.94
N ASP A 154 6.52 -15.93 4.38
CA ASP A 154 5.47 -16.96 4.42
C ASP A 154 5.81 -18.16 3.51
N ASN A 155 6.77 -17.98 2.60
CA ASN A 155 7.23 -19.00 1.68
C ASN A 155 8.69 -19.41 1.96
N GLU A 156 8.95 -19.84 3.20
CA GLU A 156 10.25 -20.38 3.64
C GLU A 156 11.44 -19.43 3.35
N TYR A 157 11.23 -18.12 3.44
CA TYR A 157 12.24 -17.10 3.11
C TYR A 157 12.81 -17.22 1.70
N LYS A 158 12.03 -17.74 0.76
CA LYS A 158 12.40 -17.77 -0.65
C LYS A 158 12.44 -16.35 -1.23
N LYS A 159 13.31 -16.18 -2.19
CA LYS A 159 13.55 -14.91 -2.85
C LYS A 159 12.86 -14.86 -4.18
N PHE A 160 12.22 -13.72 -4.47
CA PHE A 160 11.45 -13.54 -5.69
C PHE A 160 11.74 -12.20 -6.35
N ILE A 161 11.57 -12.17 -7.67
CA ILE A 161 11.32 -10.95 -8.41
C ILE A 161 9.84 -10.93 -8.76
N TYR A 162 9.14 -9.89 -8.32
CA TYR A 162 7.75 -9.63 -8.66
C TYR A 162 7.69 -8.56 -9.74
N ASP A 163 7.11 -8.91 -10.87
CA ASP A 163 6.80 -7.96 -11.95
C ASP A 163 5.44 -7.32 -11.63
N VAL A 164 5.46 -6.03 -11.31
CA VAL A 164 4.29 -5.28 -10.83
C VAL A 164 3.22 -5.17 -11.91
N ASN A 165 3.60 -5.14 -13.19
CA ASN A 165 2.67 -5.00 -14.31
C ASN A 165 1.96 -6.31 -14.65
N THR A 166 2.73 -7.41 -14.71
CA THR A 166 2.20 -8.71 -15.07
C THR A 166 1.71 -9.52 -13.88
N LYS A 167 2.07 -9.11 -12.65
CA LYS A 167 1.80 -9.80 -11.38
C LYS A 167 2.45 -11.19 -11.28
N VAL A 168 3.47 -11.43 -12.08
CA VAL A 168 4.20 -12.70 -12.10
C VAL A 168 5.33 -12.67 -11.08
N LYS A 169 5.40 -13.74 -10.25
CA LYS A 169 6.51 -14.00 -9.34
C LYS A 169 7.53 -14.93 -10.02
N THR A 170 8.78 -14.52 -10.08
CA THR A 170 9.89 -15.35 -10.55
C THR A 170 10.78 -15.73 -9.36
N LEU A 171 10.94 -17.00 -9.09
CA LEU A 171 11.83 -17.50 -8.03
C LEU A 171 13.28 -17.13 -8.35
N VAL A 172 13.98 -16.60 -7.36
CA VAL A 172 15.42 -16.30 -7.42
C VAL A 172 16.16 -17.39 -6.69
N ASP A 173 16.72 -18.33 -7.44
CA ASP A 173 17.60 -19.35 -6.90
C ASP A 173 19.07 -18.91 -7.04
N ILE A 174 19.72 -18.70 -5.89
CA ILE A 174 21.12 -18.28 -5.85
C ILE A 174 21.98 -19.52 -6.15
N PRO A 175 22.79 -19.50 -7.22
CA PRO A 175 23.64 -20.64 -7.53
C PRO A 175 24.58 -20.98 -6.38
N LYS A 176 24.67 -22.25 -5.99
CA LYS A 176 25.54 -22.72 -4.91
C LYS A 176 27.01 -22.30 -5.09
N SER A 177 27.46 -22.19 -6.34
CA SER A 177 28.81 -21.71 -6.66
C SER A 177 29.08 -20.27 -6.20
N PHE A 178 28.03 -19.47 -5.95
CA PHE A 178 28.13 -18.13 -5.37
C PHE A 178 27.90 -18.13 -3.87
N ALA A 179 26.91 -18.87 -3.40
CA ALA A 179 26.56 -18.93 -1.99
C ALA A 179 27.70 -19.46 -1.08
N ASP A 180 28.57 -20.34 -1.63
CA ASP A 180 29.64 -20.97 -0.87
C ASP A 180 30.96 -20.17 -0.90
N LYS A 181 31.12 -19.22 -1.82
CA LYS A 181 32.39 -18.52 -2.06
C LYS A 181 32.56 -17.19 -1.38
N GLU A 182 31.45 -16.47 -1.18
CA GLU A 182 31.52 -15.08 -0.75
C GLU A 182 30.51 -14.83 0.39
N GLU A 183 31.01 -14.31 1.47
CA GLU A 183 30.17 -13.99 2.63
C GLU A 183 29.03 -13.02 2.28
N CYS A 184 29.28 -12.09 1.36
CA CYS A 184 28.33 -11.09 0.88
C CYS A 184 27.11 -11.65 0.12
N THR A 185 27.13 -12.92 -0.29
CA THR A 185 26.01 -13.59 -0.98
C THR A 185 25.17 -14.47 -0.07
N ARG A 186 25.56 -14.58 1.21
CA ARG A 186 24.79 -15.35 2.20
C ARG A 186 23.38 -14.77 2.37
N ASN A 187 22.46 -15.63 2.76
CA ASN A 187 21.05 -15.28 2.93
C ASN A 187 20.83 -14.00 3.78
N ASP A 188 21.63 -13.83 4.84
CA ASP A 188 21.51 -12.72 5.79
C ASP A 188 21.88 -11.35 5.17
N TYR A 189 22.57 -11.33 4.05
CA TYR A 189 22.99 -10.12 3.36
C TYR A 189 22.23 -9.89 2.05
N PHE A 190 21.46 -10.86 1.59
CA PHE A 190 20.76 -10.80 0.31
C PHE A 190 19.89 -9.53 0.23
N GLU A 191 19.04 -9.30 1.21
CA GLU A 191 18.10 -8.17 1.22
C GLU A 191 18.79 -6.81 1.22
N LYS A 192 19.99 -6.73 1.80
CA LYS A 192 20.73 -5.46 1.94
C LYS A 192 21.61 -5.16 0.73
N SER A 193 22.19 -6.18 0.13
CA SER A 193 23.24 -6.03 -0.88
C SER A 193 22.78 -6.35 -2.30
N SER A 194 21.76 -7.18 -2.49
CA SER A 194 21.31 -7.57 -3.82
C SER A 194 20.48 -6.47 -4.50
N TYR A 195 20.61 -6.38 -5.82
CA TYR A 195 19.84 -5.47 -6.65
C TYR A 195 19.65 -6.00 -8.07
N ILE A 196 18.60 -5.51 -8.75
CA ILE A 196 18.33 -5.80 -10.15
C ILE A 196 19.22 -4.91 -11.01
N LYS A 197 20.30 -5.46 -11.54
CA LYS A 197 21.27 -4.71 -12.34
C LYS A 197 20.81 -4.46 -13.77
N ARG A 198 20.15 -5.43 -14.38
CA ARG A 198 19.72 -5.39 -15.77
C ARG A 198 18.57 -6.35 -16.04
N VAL A 199 17.70 -5.95 -16.96
CA VAL A 199 16.55 -6.74 -17.41
C VAL A 199 16.64 -6.95 -18.93
N THR A 200 16.31 -8.15 -19.37
CA THR A 200 16.13 -8.51 -20.78
C THR A 200 14.80 -9.25 -20.93
N ASP A 201 14.38 -9.53 -22.16
CA ASP A 201 13.14 -10.26 -22.44
C ASP A 201 13.11 -11.65 -21.79
N LYS A 202 14.26 -12.28 -21.60
CA LYS A 202 14.37 -13.66 -21.10
C LYS A 202 14.92 -13.78 -19.68
N TYR A 203 15.66 -12.78 -19.20
CA TYR A 203 16.42 -12.90 -17.97
C TYR A 203 16.41 -11.59 -17.16
N TYR A 204 16.42 -11.76 -15.83
CA TYR A 204 16.84 -10.78 -14.86
C TYR A 204 18.31 -11.04 -14.51
N PHE A 205 19.09 -9.99 -14.30
CA PHE A 205 20.47 -10.08 -13.83
C PHE A 205 20.55 -9.45 -12.46
N ILE A 206 20.90 -10.26 -11.48
CA ILE A 206 21.03 -9.87 -10.08
C ILE A 206 22.51 -9.69 -9.77
N ALA A 207 22.84 -8.62 -9.07
CA ALA A 207 24.18 -8.34 -8.60
C ALA A 207 24.17 -7.94 -7.12
N PHE A 208 25.34 -7.91 -6.51
CA PHE A 208 25.53 -7.54 -5.11
C PHE A 208 26.42 -6.31 -4.99
N LYS A 209 26.02 -5.34 -4.12
CA LYS A 209 26.72 -4.04 -3.97
C LYS A 209 28.04 -4.18 -3.22
N ASP A 210 28.05 -4.98 -2.17
CA ASP A 210 29.12 -5.00 -1.17
C ASP A 210 30.05 -6.22 -1.31
N CYS A 211 30.01 -6.91 -2.46
CA CYS A 211 30.90 -8.02 -2.73
C CYS A 211 32.26 -7.51 -3.25
N PRO A 212 33.38 -8.05 -2.75
CA PRO A 212 34.72 -7.70 -3.24
C PRO A 212 34.92 -8.01 -4.73
N SER A 213 34.32 -9.07 -5.21
CA SER A 213 34.23 -9.44 -6.62
C SER A 213 32.91 -8.99 -7.23
N LYS A 214 32.91 -8.63 -8.51
CA LYS A 214 31.68 -8.29 -9.24
C LYS A 214 30.85 -9.54 -9.47
N ILE A 215 30.09 -9.95 -8.48
CA ILE A 215 29.21 -11.11 -8.57
C ILE A 215 27.91 -10.70 -9.27
N GLU A 216 27.59 -11.43 -10.34
CA GLU A 216 26.35 -11.30 -11.09
C GLU A 216 25.87 -12.69 -11.50
N PHE A 217 24.58 -12.97 -11.37
CA PHE A 217 23.97 -14.16 -11.93
C PHE A 217 22.66 -13.83 -12.62
N ARG A 218 22.22 -14.73 -13.50
CA ARG A 218 20.98 -14.55 -14.26
C ARG A 218 19.88 -15.46 -13.74
N VAL A 219 18.67 -14.93 -13.69
CA VAL A 219 17.44 -15.63 -13.36
C VAL A 219 16.53 -15.63 -14.58
N LYS A 220 16.07 -16.79 -15.01
CA LYS A 220 15.15 -16.89 -16.14
C LYS A 220 13.78 -16.34 -15.72
N ARG A 221 13.21 -15.45 -16.51
CA ARG A 221 11.88 -14.88 -16.26
C ARG A 221 10.83 -16.00 -16.33
N ALA A 222 9.93 -16.03 -15.34
CA ALA A 222 8.68 -16.77 -15.44
C ALA A 222 7.79 -16.12 -16.54
N LYS A 223 6.95 -16.93 -17.16
CA LYS A 223 6.00 -16.49 -18.19
C LYS A 223 4.61 -16.35 -17.61
#